data_01eee1dd00f96d5060ddf5b44331d08f
#
_entry.id   01eee1dd00f96d5060ddf5b44331d08f
#
_cell.length_a   1.000
_cell.length_b   1.000
_cell.length_c   1.000
_cell.angle_alpha   90.00
_cell.angle_beta   90.00
_cell.angle_gamma   90.00
#
_symmetry.space_group_name_H-M   'P 1'
#
loop_
_entity.id
_entity.type
_entity.pdbx_description
1 polymer ?
#
loop_
_entity_poly.entity_id
_entity_poly.type
_entity_poly.pdbx_seq_one_letter_code
_entity_poly.pdbx_strand_id
1 'polypeptide(L)'
;MDTVRLPNGHLTTREVIDHPGGVAVVAIDENDNVLTVKQYRYAFQTVLEELPAGKLERGEDPAAAARRELSEETGASCETLTPLGEILASPGGFTEVLHLYMATGLTFGSQHPDEDEFINFERVPFDALLDRCLSGELRDGKTVAGVLKVYALRTRKKEEK
;
A
#
# COMPACT_ATOMS: atom_id res chain seq x y z
N MET A 1 18.58 16.95 9.30
CA MET A 1 18.36 17.34 10.74
C MET A 1 18.06 18.83 10.78
N ASP A 2 16.92 19.21 11.34
CA ASP A 2 16.43 20.59 11.35
C ASP A 2 16.40 21.14 12.78
N THR A 3 16.78 22.41 12.97
CA THR A 3 16.60 23.10 14.24
C THR A 3 15.23 23.77 14.22
N VAL A 4 14.37 23.38 15.16
CA VAL A 4 13.00 23.89 15.26
C VAL A 4 12.78 24.66 16.55
N ARG A 5 11.93 25.69 16.50
CA ARG A 5 11.49 26.45 17.69
C ARG A 5 10.13 25.90 18.14
N LEU A 6 10.07 25.46 19.39
CA LEU A 6 8.84 24.99 20.01
C LEU A 6 7.93 26.19 20.41
N PRO A 7 6.61 25.96 20.66
CA PRO A 7 5.67 26.99 21.06
C PRO A 7 6.08 27.75 22.33
N ASN A 8 6.85 27.13 23.22
CA ASN A 8 7.40 27.77 24.43
C ASN A 8 8.70 28.56 24.19
N GLY A 9 9.14 28.66 22.90
CA GLY A 9 10.35 29.40 22.52
C GLY A 9 11.64 28.56 22.59
N HIS A 10 11.61 27.35 23.15
CA HIS A 10 12.77 26.47 23.25
C HIS A 10 13.22 25.98 21.87
N LEU A 11 14.54 25.91 21.63
CA LEU A 11 15.11 25.35 20.41
C LEU A 11 15.44 23.86 20.63
N THR A 12 15.08 23.02 19.66
CA THR A 12 15.41 21.60 19.65
C THR A 12 15.68 21.13 18.23
N THR A 13 16.08 19.89 18.06
CA THR A 13 16.33 19.30 16.73
C THR A 13 15.26 18.28 16.35
N ARG A 14 15.04 18.10 15.04
CA ARG A 14 14.24 17.04 14.45
C ARG A 14 15.02 16.37 13.33
N GLU A 15 14.98 15.06 13.32
CA GLU A 15 15.44 14.26 12.19
C GLU A 15 14.24 13.97 11.30
N VAL A 16 14.35 14.37 10.02
CA VAL A 16 13.30 14.16 9.03
C VAL A 16 13.91 13.45 7.83
N ILE A 17 13.27 12.40 7.38
CA ILE A 17 13.56 11.70 6.14
C ILE A 17 12.58 12.20 5.09
N ASP A 18 13.12 12.84 4.05
CA ASP A 18 12.33 13.29 2.91
C ASP A 18 12.03 12.10 2.00
N HIS A 19 10.74 11.89 1.69
CA HIS A 19 10.25 10.77 0.91
C HIS A 19 9.31 11.26 -0.20
N PRO A 20 9.44 10.73 -1.44
CA PRO A 20 8.62 11.20 -2.58
C PRO A 20 7.12 10.90 -2.44
N GLY A 21 6.74 10.08 -1.49
CA GLY A 21 5.43 9.48 -1.38
C GLY A 21 5.39 8.09 -2.01
N GLY A 22 4.24 7.44 -1.93
CA GLY A 22 4.05 6.11 -2.48
C GLY A 22 2.59 5.79 -2.73
N VAL A 23 2.37 4.61 -3.30
CA VAL A 23 1.05 4.06 -3.57
C VAL A 23 0.96 2.63 -3.04
N ALA A 24 -0.25 2.18 -2.71
CA ALA A 24 -0.54 0.78 -2.46
C ALA A 24 -1.93 0.42 -2.99
N VAL A 25 -2.07 -0.80 -3.51
CA VAL A 25 -3.26 -1.22 -4.25
C VAL A 25 -3.88 -2.48 -3.65
N VAL A 26 -5.11 -2.39 -3.16
CA VAL A 26 -5.95 -3.56 -2.85
C VAL A 26 -6.54 -4.05 -4.18
N ALA A 27 -5.84 -4.92 -4.87
CA ALA A 27 -6.25 -5.47 -6.16
C ALA A 27 -7.08 -6.74 -5.94
N ILE A 28 -8.34 -6.73 -6.40
CA ILE A 28 -9.32 -7.79 -6.11
C ILE A 28 -9.79 -8.41 -7.42
N ASP A 29 -9.60 -9.72 -7.55
CA ASP A 29 -10.02 -10.48 -8.72
C ASP A 29 -11.51 -10.88 -8.67
N GLU A 30 -12.00 -11.52 -9.75
CA GLU A 30 -13.40 -11.95 -9.88
C GLU A 30 -13.81 -13.05 -8.88
N ASN A 31 -12.85 -13.72 -8.26
CA ASN A 31 -13.08 -14.77 -7.25
C ASN A 31 -12.94 -14.21 -5.82
N ASP A 32 -12.94 -12.89 -5.67
CA ASP A 32 -12.76 -12.17 -4.40
C ASP A 32 -11.42 -12.48 -3.69
N ASN A 33 -10.36 -12.75 -4.47
CA ASN A 33 -9.02 -12.83 -3.95
C ASN A 33 -8.32 -11.47 -4.06
N VAL A 34 -7.53 -11.13 -3.04
CA VAL A 34 -6.62 -9.99 -3.05
C VAL A 34 -5.26 -10.46 -3.56
N LEU A 35 -4.65 -9.69 -4.47
CA LEU A 35 -3.26 -9.89 -4.85
C LEU A 35 -2.36 -9.37 -3.73
N THR A 36 -1.48 -10.22 -3.22
CA THR A 36 -0.43 -9.88 -2.26
C THR A 36 0.94 -10.20 -2.84
N VAL A 37 1.96 -9.50 -2.39
CA VAL A 37 3.36 -9.72 -2.78
C VAL A 37 4.17 -10.09 -1.55
N LYS A 38 5.22 -10.91 -1.75
CA LYS A 38 6.18 -11.24 -0.70
C LYS A 38 7.50 -10.59 -1.02
N GLN A 39 7.97 -9.73 -0.12
CA GLN A 39 9.21 -8.99 -0.28
C GLN A 39 10.07 -9.06 0.97
N TYR A 40 11.39 -9.27 0.80
CA TYR A 40 12.33 -9.20 1.91
C TYR A 40 12.56 -7.76 2.34
N ARG A 41 12.27 -7.46 3.59
CA ARG A 41 12.49 -6.12 4.18
C ARG A 41 13.71 -6.13 5.07
N TYR A 42 14.82 -5.61 4.57
CA TYR A 42 16.12 -5.63 5.25
C TYR A 42 16.07 -5.03 6.66
N ALA A 43 15.32 -3.95 6.87
CA ALA A 43 15.20 -3.29 8.18
C ALA A 43 14.64 -4.24 9.27
N PHE A 44 13.81 -5.21 8.87
CA PHE A 44 13.21 -6.21 9.75
C PHE A 44 13.85 -7.59 9.61
N GLN A 45 14.79 -7.76 8.66
CA GLN A 45 15.47 -9.01 8.34
C GLN A 45 14.50 -10.19 8.13
N THR A 46 13.36 -9.92 7.47
CA THR A 46 12.31 -10.91 7.23
C THR A 46 11.58 -10.65 5.93
N VAL A 47 10.94 -11.68 5.40
CA VAL A 47 9.99 -11.55 4.31
C VAL A 47 8.66 -11.10 4.87
N LEU A 48 8.11 -10.02 4.34
CA LEU A 48 6.76 -9.54 4.65
C LEU A 48 5.84 -9.84 3.48
N GLU A 49 4.58 -10.11 3.80
CA GLU A 49 3.49 -10.14 2.84
C GLU A 49 2.78 -8.80 2.86
N GLU A 50 2.66 -8.20 1.69
CA GLU A 50 2.24 -6.81 1.51
C GLU A 50 1.27 -6.70 0.34
N LEU A 51 0.53 -5.60 0.25
CA LEU A 51 -0.15 -5.21 -0.98
C LEU A 51 0.87 -4.77 -2.02
N PRO A 52 0.60 -4.92 -3.34
CA PRO A 52 1.37 -4.28 -4.39
C PRO A 52 1.51 -2.78 -4.11
N ALA A 53 2.74 -2.29 -4.12
CA ALA A 53 3.05 -0.95 -3.64
C ALA A 53 4.44 -0.47 -4.08
N GLY A 54 4.56 0.81 -4.40
CA GLY A 54 5.86 1.40 -4.70
C GLY A 54 5.91 2.90 -4.51
N LYS A 55 7.06 3.47 -4.79
CA LYS A 55 7.33 4.90 -4.66
C LYS A 55 6.80 5.67 -5.85
N LEU A 56 6.40 6.91 -5.60
CA LEU A 56 6.13 7.86 -6.68
C LEU A 56 7.43 8.28 -7.37
N GLU A 57 7.42 8.30 -8.68
CA GLU A 57 8.44 8.99 -9.45
C GLU A 57 8.22 10.51 -9.36
N ARG A 58 9.26 11.28 -9.73
CA ARG A 58 9.19 12.74 -9.61
C ARG A 58 8.10 13.35 -10.49
N GLY A 59 7.05 13.86 -9.86
CA GLY A 59 5.92 14.50 -10.56
C GLY A 59 4.91 13.49 -11.14
N GLU A 60 5.03 12.22 -10.78
CA GLU A 60 4.10 11.18 -11.19
C GLU A 60 2.73 11.37 -10.52
N ASP A 61 1.66 11.17 -11.31
CA ASP A 61 0.30 11.10 -10.76
C ASP A 61 0.12 9.81 -9.93
N PRO A 62 -0.39 9.89 -8.68
CA PRO A 62 -0.55 8.72 -7.83
C PRO A 62 -1.41 7.61 -8.43
N ALA A 63 -2.44 7.93 -9.23
CA ALA A 63 -3.26 6.91 -9.86
C ALA A 63 -2.51 6.21 -11.02
N ALA A 64 -1.64 6.94 -11.73
CA ALA A 64 -0.76 6.36 -12.74
C ALA A 64 0.27 5.44 -12.09
N ALA A 65 0.93 5.89 -11.01
CA ALA A 65 1.86 5.08 -10.22
C ALA A 65 1.20 3.79 -9.70
N ALA A 66 -0.02 3.87 -9.16
CA ALA A 66 -0.74 2.70 -8.68
C ALA A 66 -1.00 1.65 -9.78
N ARG A 67 -1.29 2.08 -11.00
CA ARG A 67 -1.43 1.17 -12.15
C ARG A 67 -0.11 0.58 -12.60
N ARG A 68 0.96 1.39 -12.60
CA ARG A 68 2.32 0.97 -12.96
C ARG A 68 2.81 -0.11 -11.99
N GLU A 69 2.81 0.17 -10.69
CA GLU A 69 3.27 -0.74 -9.64
C GLU A 69 2.47 -2.07 -9.63
N LEU A 70 1.14 -1.98 -9.76
CA LEU A 70 0.30 -3.18 -9.88
C LEU A 70 0.73 -4.04 -11.07
N SER A 71 1.03 -3.44 -12.21
CA SER A 71 1.46 -4.15 -13.41
C SER A 71 2.87 -4.73 -13.27
N GLU A 72 3.81 -3.98 -12.73
CA GLU A 72 5.20 -4.39 -12.54
C GLU A 72 5.30 -5.59 -11.59
N GLU A 73 4.69 -5.49 -10.42
CA GLU A 73 4.79 -6.50 -9.36
C GLU A 73 3.91 -7.74 -9.60
N THR A 74 2.77 -7.61 -10.29
CA THR A 74 1.81 -8.72 -10.42
C THR A 74 1.47 -9.10 -11.87
N GLY A 75 1.87 -8.31 -12.84
CA GLY A 75 1.41 -8.44 -14.23
C GLY A 75 -0.06 -8.09 -14.43
N ALA A 76 -0.74 -7.56 -13.41
CA ALA A 76 -2.15 -7.23 -13.50
C ALA A 76 -2.37 -5.79 -13.98
N SER A 77 -3.38 -5.59 -14.82
CA SER A 77 -3.99 -4.29 -15.07
C SER A 77 -5.45 -4.32 -14.59
N CYS A 78 -6.03 -3.14 -14.35
CA CYS A 78 -7.39 -3.03 -13.82
C CYS A 78 -8.27 -2.13 -14.67
N GLU A 79 -9.53 -2.48 -14.78
CA GLU A 79 -10.56 -1.66 -15.41
C GLU A 79 -10.87 -0.45 -14.52
N THR A 80 -11.15 -0.69 -13.25
CA THR A 80 -11.53 0.33 -12.27
C THR A 80 -10.46 0.49 -11.20
N LEU A 81 -10.03 1.73 -10.96
CA LEU A 81 -9.15 2.11 -9.86
C LEU A 81 -9.87 3.15 -9.00
N THR A 82 -10.22 2.78 -7.77
CA THR A 82 -10.98 3.60 -6.83
C THR A 82 -10.06 4.12 -5.73
N PRO A 83 -9.94 5.44 -5.50
CA PRO A 83 -9.14 5.96 -4.40
C PRO A 83 -9.77 5.61 -3.05
N LEU A 84 -8.95 5.14 -2.12
CA LEU A 84 -9.31 4.86 -0.73
C LEU A 84 -8.85 5.97 0.23
N GLY A 85 -8.15 6.99 -0.28
CA GLY A 85 -7.57 8.10 0.47
C GLY A 85 -6.09 7.89 0.80
N GLU A 86 -5.58 8.75 1.64
CA GLU A 86 -4.17 8.82 2.00
C GLU A 86 -3.93 8.38 3.44
N ILE A 87 -2.73 7.91 3.73
CA ILE A 87 -2.24 7.66 5.08
C ILE A 87 -0.82 8.21 5.23
N LEU A 88 -0.48 8.62 6.44
CA LEU A 88 0.87 9.00 6.85
C LEU A 88 1.46 7.82 7.63
N ALA A 89 2.36 7.07 7.03
CA ALA A 89 2.87 5.84 7.62
C ALA A 89 3.70 6.09 8.90
N SER A 90 4.52 7.14 8.89
CA SER A 90 5.40 7.46 10.03
C SER A 90 5.60 8.98 10.18
N PRO A 91 4.55 9.76 10.56
CA PRO A 91 4.57 11.23 10.52
C PRO A 91 5.53 11.87 11.55
N GLY A 92 6.09 11.08 12.46
CA GLY A 92 7.07 11.56 13.42
C GLY A 92 8.46 11.83 12.85
N GLY A 93 8.79 11.26 11.68
CA GLY A 93 10.13 11.36 11.09
C GLY A 93 10.21 11.25 9.57
N PHE A 94 9.09 10.91 8.90
CA PHE A 94 9.04 10.76 7.44
C PHE A 94 8.03 11.72 6.84
N THR A 95 8.35 12.25 5.64
CA THR A 95 7.41 13.06 4.86
C THR A 95 6.51 12.21 3.96
N GLU A 96 6.57 10.90 4.08
CA GLU A 96 5.82 9.97 3.24
C GLU A 96 4.31 10.17 3.34
N VAL A 97 3.68 10.43 2.19
CA VAL A 97 2.24 10.30 1.99
C VAL A 97 2.02 9.05 1.14
N LEU A 98 1.26 8.10 1.65
CA LEU A 98 0.92 6.87 0.96
C LEU A 98 -0.52 6.92 0.46
N HIS A 99 -0.71 6.88 -0.86
CA HIS A 99 -2.01 6.89 -1.52
C HIS A 99 -2.53 5.45 -1.66
N LEU A 100 -3.69 5.17 -1.08
CA LEU A 100 -4.31 3.86 -1.13
C LEU A 100 -5.38 3.81 -2.23
N TYR A 101 -5.38 2.70 -2.98
CA TYR A 101 -6.36 2.43 -4.04
C TYR A 101 -6.97 1.04 -3.90
N MET A 102 -8.18 0.87 -4.43
CA MET A 102 -8.77 -0.43 -4.71
C MET A 102 -8.85 -0.61 -6.22
N ALA A 103 -8.35 -1.74 -6.74
CA ALA A 103 -8.41 -2.11 -8.15
C ALA A 103 -9.35 -3.29 -8.34
N THR A 104 -10.20 -3.22 -9.36
CA THR A 104 -11.13 -4.29 -9.75
C THR A 104 -11.22 -4.40 -11.29
N GLY A 105 -11.80 -5.51 -11.79
CA GLY A 105 -11.79 -5.81 -13.22
C GLY A 105 -10.37 -6.13 -13.70
N LEU A 106 -9.71 -7.07 -13.00
CA LEU A 106 -8.31 -7.40 -13.26
C LEU A 106 -8.17 -8.22 -14.53
N THR A 107 -7.15 -7.88 -15.33
CA THR A 107 -6.63 -8.69 -16.44
C THR A 107 -5.14 -8.91 -16.24
N PHE A 108 -4.62 -10.06 -16.66
CA PHE A 108 -3.25 -10.47 -16.36
C PHE A 108 -2.41 -10.56 -17.62
N GLY A 109 -1.21 -10.01 -17.56
CA GLY A 109 -0.14 -10.10 -18.54
C GLY A 109 1.16 -10.61 -17.91
N SER A 110 2.31 -10.26 -18.49
CA SER A 110 3.62 -10.59 -17.93
C SER A 110 3.98 -9.63 -16.80
N GLN A 111 4.63 -10.16 -15.77
CA GLN A 111 5.28 -9.34 -14.74
C GLN A 111 6.56 -8.70 -15.31
N HIS A 112 6.86 -7.50 -14.84
CA HIS A 112 8.09 -6.78 -15.17
C HIS A 112 8.63 -6.07 -13.92
N PRO A 113 9.02 -6.84 -12.85
CA PRO A 113 9.61 -6.24 -11.66
C PRO A 113 10.96 -5.60 -11.98
N ASP A 114 11.39 -4.66 -11.17
CA ASP A 114 12.70 -4.04 -11.27
C ASP A 114 13.83 -5.08 -11.09
N GLU A 115 15.03 -4.81 -11.62
CA GLU A 115 16.15 -5.77 -11.67
C GLU A 115 16.60 -6.27 -10.27
N ASP A 116 16.36 -5.49 -9.22
CA ASP A 116 16.70 -5.78 -7.82
C ASP A 116 15.48 -6.25 -6.99
N GLU A 117 14.31 -6.41 -7.62
CA GLU A 117 13.09 -6.87 -6.97
C GLU A 117 12.80 -8.33 -7.26
N PHE A 118 12.88 -9.15 -6.21
CA PHE A 118 12.51 -10.57 -6.22
C PHE A 118 11.13 -10.74 -5.62
N ILE A 119 10.09 -10.42 -6.43
CA ILE A 119 8.69 -10.38 -5.99
C ILE A 119 7.92 -11.58 -6.55
N ASN A 120 7.31 -12.34 -5.65
CA ASN A 120 6.29 -13.33 -6.01
C ASN A 120 4.94 -12.84 -5.51
N PHE A 121 3.95 -12.79 -6.40
CA PHE A 121 2.60 -12.46 -5.98
C PHE A 121 1.77 -13.72 -5.70
N GLU A 122 0.83 -13.61 -4.79
CA GLU A 122 -0.12 -14.65 -4.43
C GLU A 122 -1.55 -14.12 -4.53
N ARG A 123 -2.52 -15.02 -4.66
CA ARG A 123 -3.94 -14.72 -4.58
C ARG A 123 -4.46 -15.23 -3.25
N VAL A 124 -4.90 -14.35 -2.39
CA VAL A 124 -5.38 -14.67 -1.04
C VAL A 124 -6.86 -14.30 -0.94
N PRO A 125 -7.76 -15.24 -0.55
CA PRO A 125 -9.17 -14.91 -0.35
C PRO A 125 -9.32 -13.71 0.59
N PHE A 126 -10.20 -12.75 0.22
CA PHE A 126 -10.35 -11.49 0.96
C PHE A 126 -10.62 -11.72 2.46
N ASP A 127 -11.53 -12.63 2.79
CA ASP A 127 -11.88 -12.91 4.19
C ASP A 127 -10.70 -13.52 4.96
N ALA A 128 -9.89 -14.39 4.33
CA ALA A 128 -8.70 -14.95 4.97
C ALA A 128 -7.63 -13.87 5.22
N LEU A 129 -7.44 -12.94 4.29
CA LEU A 129 -6.52 -11.82 4.45
C LEU A 129 -7.01 -10.87 5.55
N LEU A 130 -8.33 -10.61 5.60
CA LEU A 130 -8.97 -9.81 6.64
C LEU A 130 -8.77 -10.42 8.03
N ASP A 131 -9.00 -11.72 8.20
CA ASP A 131 -8.79 -12.42 9.47
C ASP A 131 -7.34 -12.31 9.95
N ARG A 132 -6.38 -12.38 9.04
CA ARG A 132 -4.96 -12.21 9.35
C ARG A 132 -4.60 -10.76 9.70
N CYS A 133 -5.28 -9.78 9.13
CA CYS A 133 -5.18 -8.38 9.57
C CYS A 133 -5.72 -8.21 10.99
N LEU A 134 -6.89 -8.79 11.29
CA LEU A 134 -7.56 -8.66 12.58
C LEU A 134 -6.82 -9.40 13.71
N SER A 135 -6.20 -10.53 13.41
CA SER A 135 -5.40 -11.29 14.38
C SER A 135 -4.03 -10.66 14.67
N GLY A 136 -3.57 -9.70 13.84
CA GLY A 136 -2.24 -9.10 13.93
C GLY A 136 -1.12 -9.96 13.34
N GLU A 137 -1.44 -11.02 12.60
CA GLU A 137 -0.47 -11.81 11.85
C GLU A 137 0.17 -10.97 10.74
N LEU A 138 -0.63 -10.23 9.98
CA LEU A 138 -0.15 -9.24 9.03
C LEU A 138 0.21 -7.95 9.76
N ARG A 139 1.46 -7.52 9.58
CA ARG A 139 2.03 -6.37 10.31
C ARG A 139 2.36 -5.17 9.44
N ASP A 140 2.29 -5.33 8.12
CA ASP A 140 2.51 -4.22 7.21
C ASP A 140 1.35 -3.22 7.27
N GLY A 141 1.65 -1.99 7.69
CA GLY A 141 0.63 -0.98 7.99
C GLY A 141 -0.24 -0.58 6.79
N LYS A 142 0.33 -0.50 5.59
CA LYS A 142 -0.41 -0.18 4.37
C LYS A 142 -1.38 -1.29 3.99
N THR A 143 -0.97 -2.56 4.15
CA THR A 143 -1.80 -3.74 3.90
C THR A 143 -2.98 -3.77 4.86
N VAL A 144 -2.72 -3.66 6.16
CA VAL A 144 -3.77 -3.61 7.18
C VAL A 144 -4.74 -2.47 6.92
N ALA A 145 -4.24 -1.25 6.68
CA ALA A 145 -5.09 -0.09 6.42
C ALA A 145 -5.93 -0.25 5.15
N GLY A 146 -5.35 -0.74 4.06
CA GLY A 146 -6.04 -0.96 2.78
C GLY A 146 -7.16 -1.98 2.89
N VAL A 147 -6.86 -3.17 3.44
CA VAL A 147 -7.83 -4.26 3.61
C VAL A 147 -8.98 -3.84 4.51
N LEU A 148 -8.70 -3.22 5.67
CA LEU A 148 -9.74 -2.75 6.58
C LEU A 148 -10.61 -1.63 5.98
N LYS A 149 -10.04 -0.73 5.17
CA LYS A 149 -10.82 0.29 4.45
C LYS A 149 -11.78 -0.33 3.45
N VAL A 150 -11.33 -1.31 2.67
CA VAL A 150 -12.19 -2.03 1.72
C VAL A 150 -13.29 -2.79 2.46
N TYR A 151 -12.97 -3.48 3.55
CA TYR A 151 -13.95 -4.15 4.39
C TYR A 151 -15.03 -3.18 4.89
N ALA A 152 -14.64 -2.06 5.47
CA ALA A 152 -15.57 -1.05 5.97
C ALA A 152 -16.48 -0.49 4.88
N LEU A 153 -15.93 -0.22 3.66
CA LEU A 153 -16.72 0.25 2.54
C LEU A 153 -17.73 -0.79 2.04
N ARG A 154 -17.35 -2.07 2.02
CA ARG A 154 -18.24 -3.18 1.64
C ARG A 154 -19.38 -3.38 2.65
N THR A 155 -19.10 -3.24 3.94
CA THR A 155 -20.09 -3.39 5.01
C THR A 155 -21.12 -2.26 4.96
N ARG A 156 -20.68 -1.01 4.83
CA ARG A 156 -21.57 0.15 4.72
C ARG A 156 -22.54 0.07 3.52
N LYS A 157 -22.04 -0.38 2.36
CA LYS A 157 -22.90 -0.58 1.17
C LYS A 157 -23.95 -1.69 1.34
N LYS A 158 -23.74 -2.65 2.25
CA LYS A 158 -24.72 -3.69 2.56
C LYS A 158 -25.84 -3.19 3.48
N GLU A 159 -25.53 -2.24 4.37
CA GLU A 159 -26.50 -1.65 5.32
C GLU A 159 -27.43 -0.62 4.65
N GLU A 160 -27.02 -0.04 3.49
CA GLU A 160 -27.79 0.94 2.74
C GLU A 160 -28.79 0.30 1.71
N LYS A 161 -28.82 -1.03 1.61
CA LYS A 161 -29.71 -1.79 0.72
C LYS A 161 -30.78 -2.53 1.50
#